data_38c65eb04dec32a55f2bf7ceac7f80fb
#
_entry.id   38c65eb04dec32a55f2bf7ceac7f80fb
#
_cell.length_a   1.000
_cell.length_b   1.000
_cell.length_c   1.000
_cell.angle_alpha   90.00
_cell.angle_beta   90.00
_cell.angle_gamma   90.00
#
_symmetry.space_group_name_H-M   'P 1'
#
loop_
_entity.id
_entity.type
_entity.pdbx_description
1 polymer ?
#
loop_
_entity_poly.entity_id
_entity_poly.type
_entity_poly.pdbx_seq_one_letter_code
_entity_poly.pdbx_strand_id
1 'polypeptide(L)'
;MILEKKYKWRREDYQEKTRGLLMVHTGNGKGKTTCALGLMMRAAGRGLKCCMIQFMKSKNDRYGEHESAEKLGIEVHTMGDGFTWDTKNPEQDRATARETWNLCVEKMRTGDYDLLVFDELVYVLSYGFLAVEEVLEEIRSIRSSQPAIHIVLTGRDAPPALIEAADLVTEMTEIKHPYTAGIRAQQGIEF
;
A
#
# COMPACT_ATOMS: atom_id res chain seq x y z
N MET A 1 13.31 -29.08 -0.04
CA MET A 1 14.43 -28.78 0.87
C MET A 1 14.33 -27.28 1.17
N ILE A 2 13.63 -26.94 2.25
CA ILE A 2 13.44 -25.56 2.67
C ILE A 2 14.75 -25.15 3.34
N LEU A 3 15.46 -24.20 2.70
CA LEU A 3 16.66 -23.60 3.29
C LEU A 3 16.23 -22.82 4.54
N GLU A 4 16.48 -23.39 5.71
CA GLU A 4 16.46 -22.63 6.97
C GLU A 4 17.54 -21.54 6.90
N LYS A 5 17.15 -20.35 6.43
CA LYS A 5 17.92 -19.14 6.73
C LYS A 5 17.75 -18.87 8.21
N LYS A 6 18.65 -19.36 9.04
CA LYS A 6 18.76 -18.96 10.44
C LYS A 6 19.18 -17.50 10.49
N TYR A 7 18.23 -16.60 10.57
CA TYR A 7 18.49 -15.19 10.90
C TYR A 7 18.95 -15.16 12.38
N LYS A 8 20.26 -15.19 12.59
CA LYS A 8 20.82 -14.87 13.92
C LYS A 8 20.88 -13.36 14.04
N TRP A 9 19.80 -12.77 14.51
CA TRP A 9 19.78 -11.36 14.90
C TRP A 9 20.55 -11.20 16.21
N ARG A 10 21.73 -10.57 16.16
CA ARG A 10 22.44 -10.16 17.36
C ARG A 10 22.11 -8.69 17.63
N ARG A 11 21.79 -8.34 18.89
CA ARG A 11 21.51 -6.94 19.27
C ARG A 11 22.66 -5.98 18.94
N GLU A 12 23.89 -6.45 18.99
CA GLU A 12 25.12 -5.73 18.66
C GLU A 12 25.26 -5.38 17.17
N ASP A 13 24.49 -6.03 16.26
CA ASP A 13 24.51 -5.74 14.82
C ASP A 13 23.55 -4.60 14.43
N TYR A 14 22.76 -4.10 15.39
CA TYR A 14 21.84 -3.00 15.15
C TYR A 14 22.56 -1.66 15.37
N GLN A 15 22.76 -0.92 14.28
CA GLN A 15 22.94 0.51 14.41
C GLN A 15 21.59 1.09 14.83
N GLU A 16 21.54 1.89 15.89
CA GLU A 16 20.32 2.61 16.34
C GLU A 16 19.90 3.70 15.32
N LYS A 17 19.72 3.31 14.06
CA LYS A 17 19.18 4.17 13.02
C LYS A 17 17.71 3.86 12.85
N THR A 18 16.86 4.54 13.61
CA THR A 18 15.43 4.60 13.30
C THR A 18 15.24 5.53 12.11
N ARG A 19 14.73 4.99 11.02
CA ARG A 19 14.27 5.77 9.86
C ARG A 19 12.94 5.22 9.36
N GLY A 20 12.18 6.05 8.69
CA GLY A 20 11.00 5.61 7.96
C GLY A 20 11.36 4.63 6.86
N LEU A 21 10.48 3.68 6.59
CA LEU A 21 10.67 2.63 5.60
C LEU A 21 9.72 2.82 4.43
N LEU A 22 10.22 2.62 3.21
CA LEU A 22 9.41 2.36 2.02
C LEU A 22 9.20 0.86 1.90
N MET A 23 7.95 0.42 2.01
CA MET A 23 7.55 -0.98 2.01
C MET A 23 6.65 -1.28 0.82
N VAL A 24 6.86 -2.39 0.14
CA VAL A 24 6.06 -2.82 -1.02
C VAL A 24 5.51 -4.21 -0.75
N HIS A 25 4.19 -4.34 -0.86
CA HIS A 25 3.50 -5.64 -0.85
C HIS A 25 2.96 -5.91 -2.24
N THR A 26 3.55 -6.88 -2.94
CA THR A 26 3.25 -7.22 -4.33
C THR A 26 2.93 -8.70 -4.52
N GLY A 27 2.81 -9.14 -5.77
CA GLY A 27 2.53 -10.52 -6.15
C GLY A 27 1.05 -10.83 -6.36
N ASN A 28 0.78 -11.99 -6.95
CA ASN A 28 -0.57 -12.40 -7.38
C ASN A 28 -1.45 -12.93 -6.25
N GLY A 29 -0.84 -13.38 -5.14
CA GLY A 29 -1.57 -13.91 -3.98
C GLY A 29 -2.34 -12.82 -3.23
N LYS A 30 -3.38 -13.25 -2.51
CA LYS A 30 -4.15 -12.39 -1.61
C LYS A 30 -3.35 -12.01 -0.37
N GLY A 31 -3.75 -10.92 0.27
CA GLY A 31 -3.22 -10.49 1.56
C GLY A 31 -2.41 -9.19 1.52
N LYS A 32 -2.18 -8.57 0.36
CA LYS A 32 -1.42 -7.31 0.24
C LYS A 32 -2.04 -6.19 1.07
N THR A 33 -3.29 -5.87 0.81
CA THR A 33 -4.07 -4.88 1.58
C THR A 33 -4.24 -5.32 3.05
N THR A 34 -4.52 -6.62 3.29
CA THR A 34 -4.64 -7.16 4.66
C THR A 34 -3.35 -6.97 5.47
N CYS A 35 -2.19 -7.17 4.85
CA CYS A 35 -0.89 -6.92 5.48
C CYS A 35 -0.72 -5.43 5.83
N ALA A 36 -1.05 -4.55 4.90
CA ALA A 36 -0.99 -3.10 5.11
C ALA A 36 -1.93 -2.65 6.25
N LEU A 37 -3.18 -3.15 6.26
CA LEU A 37 -4.13 -2.91 7.35
C LEU A 37 -3.61 -3.42 8.70
N GLY A 38 -2.96 -4.59 8.74
CA GLY A 38 -2.31 -5.13 9.93
C GLY A 38 -1.18 -4.23 10.46
N LEU A 39 -0.40 -3.62 9.57
CA LEU A 39 0.62 -2.61 9.93
C LEU A 39 -0.03 -1.36 10.53
N MET A 40 -1.10 -0.85 9.90
CA MET A 40 -1.83 0.33 10.40
C MET A 40 -2.46 0.07 11.77
N MET A 41 -3.10 -1.09 11.96
CA MET A 41 -3.66 -1.48 13.27
C MET A 41 -2.57 -1.53 14.35
N ARG A 42 -1.39 -2.08 14.03
CA ARG A 42 -0.25 -2.13 14.95
C ARG A 42 0.29 -0.74 15.25
N ALA A 43 0.42 0.12 14.25
CA ALA A 43 0.88 1.49 14.38
C ALA A 43 -0.08 2.33 15.21
N ALA A 44 -1.38 2.30 14.92
CA ALA A 44 -2.42 2.99 15.69
C ALA A 44 -2.45 2.53 17.15
N GLY A 45 -2.27 1.23 17.42
CA GLY A 45 -2.14 0.68 18.78
C GLY A 45 -0.89 1.19 19.54
N ARG A 46 0.05 1.83 18.86
CA ARG A 46 1.21 2.52 19.44
C ARG A 46 1.07 4.05 19.44
N GLY A 47 -0.10 4.57 19.09
CA GLY A 47 -0.38 5.99 19.03
C GLY A 47 0.20 6.69 17.80
N LEU A 48 0.65 5.94 16.79
CA LEU A 48 1.12 6.51 15.53
C LEU A 48 -0.08 6.96 14.68
N LYS A 49 0.05 8.11 14.03
CA LYS A 49 -0.97 8.66 13.14
C LYS A 49 -0.86 8.03 11.76
N CYS A 50 -1.94 7.39 11.33
CA CYS A 50 -1.99 6.63 10.08
C CYS A 50 -3.02 7.20 9.11
N CYS A 51 -2.72 7.14 7.80
CA CYS A 51 -3.67 7.43 6.75
C CYS A 51 -3.55 6.40 5.62
N MET A 52 -4.68 5.99 5.04
CA MET A 52 -4.75 5.12 3.88
C MET A 52 -5.44 5.84 2.71
N ILE A 53 -4.87 5.71 1.52
CA ILE A 53 -5.46 6.21 0.28
C ILE A 53 -5.57 5.02 -0.68
N GLN A 54 -6.82 4.74 -1.12
CA GLN A 54 -7.16 3.59 -1.96
C GLN A 54 -7.43 4.05 -3.40
N PHE A 55 -6.64 3.54 -4.34
CA PHE A 55 -6.67 3.95 -5.75
C PHE A 55 -7.78 3.28 -6.58
N MET A 56 -8.08 2.02 -6.27
CA MET A 56 -8.92 1.19 -7.15
C MET A 56 -10.33 0.94 -6.60
N LYS A 57 -10.52 1.04 -5.29
CA LYS A 57 -11.83 0.83 -4.68
C LYS A 57 -12.77 1.97 -5.00
N SER A 58 -14.04 1.62 -5.24
CA SER A 58 -15.07 2.61 -5.53
C SER A 58 -15.34 3.49 -4.30
N LYS A 59 -15.35 4.80 -4.51
CA LYS A 59 -15.74 5.80 -3.50
C LYS A 59 -17.20 5.69 -3.04
N ASN A 60 -18.01 4.94 -3.77
CA ASN A 60 -19.43 4.71 -3.45
C ASN A 60 -19.65 3.48 -2.56
N ASP A 61 -18.61 2.64 -2.39
CA ASP A 61 -18.71 1.41 -1.63
C ASP A 61 -18.06 1.57 -0.25
N ARG A 62 -18.68 0.95 0.76
CA ARG A 62 -18.13 0.89 2.10
C ARG A 62 -17.73 -0.54 2.44
N TYR A 63 -16.48 -0.73 2.81
CA TYR A 63 -15.88 -2.02 3.15
C TYR A 63 -15.66 -2.13 4.65
N GLY A 64 -15.50 -3.36 5.16
CA GLY A 64 -15.29 -3.62 6.59
C GLY A 64 -14.05 -2.93 7.17
N GLU A 65 -13.00 -2.74 6.37
CA GLU A 65 -11.81 -2.00 6.80
C GLU A 65 -12.09 -0.51 7.07
N HIS A 66 -13.04 0.13 6.37
CA HIS A 66 -13.41 1.52 6.62
C HIS A 66 -14.02 1.69 8.03
N GLU A 67 -14.91 0.75 8.40
CA GLU A 67 -15.54 0.75 9.72
C GLU A 67 -14.52 0.47 10.85
N SER A 68 -13.56 -0.41 10.56
CA SER A 68 -12.48 -0.74 11.50
C SER A 68 -11.51 0.42 11.66
N ALA A 69 -11.14 1.08 10.57
CA ALA A 69 -10.28 2.25 10.55
C ALA A 69 -10.88 3.40 11.35
N GLU A 70 -12.18 3.69 11.16
CA GLU A 70 -12.92 4.71 11.91
C GLU A 70 -12.83 4.48 13.43
N LYS A 71 -13.06 3.23 13.89
CA LYS A 71 -12.95 2.86 15.31
C LYS A 71 -11.54 3.02 15.88
N LEU A 72 -10.52 2.89 15.03
CA LEU A 72 -9.11 3.04 15.40
C LEU A 72 -8.58 4.47 15.22
N GLY A 73 -9.42 5.41 14.76
CA GLY A 73 -9.01 6.78 14.46
C GLY A 73 -8.05 6.88 13.27
N ILE A 74 -8.10 5.93 12.35
CA ILE A 74 -7.30 5.89 11.13
C ILE A 74 -8.08 6.59 10.01
N GLU A 75 -7.44 7.54 9.35
CA GLU A 75 -8.01 8.24 8.20
C GLU A 75 -7.93 7.37 6.94
N VAL A 76 -9.05 7.24 6.20
CA VAL A 76 -9.12 6.47 4.94
C VAL A 76 -9.79 7.30 3.86
N HIS A 77 -9.14 7.40 2.71
CA HIS A 77 -9.68 8.02 1.49
C HIS A 77 -9.82 6.97 0.40
N THR A 78 -11.04 6.75 -0.08
CA THR A 78 -11.32 5.89 -1.22
C THR A 78 -11.59 6.77 -2.42
N MET A 79 -10.69 6.74 -3.41
CA MET A 79 -10.68 7.69 -4.53
C MET A 79 -11.02 7.03 -5.87
N GLY A 80 -11.03 5.70 -5.95
CA GLY A 80 -11.29 4.97 -7.19
C GLY A 80 -12.74 5.05 -7.64
N ASP A 81 -12.94 4.82 -8.94
CA ASP A 81 -14.26 4.68 -9.56
C ASP A 81 -14.67 3.19 -9.70
N GLY A 82 -13.97 2.27 -9.03
CA GLY A 82 -14.05 0.83 -9.20
C GLY A 82 -12.86 0.27 -9.99
N PHE A 83 -12.92 -1.01 -10.32
CA PHE A 83 -11.82 -1.66 -11.02
C PHE A 83 -11.77 -1.24 -12.50
N THR A 84 -10.56 -0.95 -13.01
CA THR A 84 -10.30 -0.45 -14.38
C THR A 84 -10.85 -1.35 -15.48
N TRP A 85 -10.97 -2.66 -15.24
CA TRP A 85 -11.61 -3.59 -16.19
C TRP A 85 -13.12 -3.38 -16.34
N ASP A 86 -13.76 -2.64 -15.42
CA ASP A 86 -15.19 -2.30 -15.49
C ASP A 86 -15.42 -0.94 -16.18
N THR A 87 -14.48 0.02 -16.04
CA THR A 87 -14.67 1.40 -16.52
C THR A 87 -14.53 1.56 -18.02
N LYS A 88 -13.71 0.75 -18.71
CA LYS A 88 -13.42 0.81 -20.16
C LYS A 88 -13.03 2.20 -20.69
N ASN A 89 -12.60 3.11 -19.82
CA ASN A 89 -12.21 4.49 -20.15
C ASN A 89 -10.82 4.81 -19.60
N PRO A 90 -9.73 4.50 -20.32
CA PRO A 90 -8.36 4.71 -19.85
C PRO A 90 -8.01 6.18 -19.56
N GLU A 91 -8.67 7.14 -20.22
CA GLU A 91 -8.43 8.57 -19.95
C GLU A 91 -8.98 8.97 -18.58
N GLN A 92 -10.18 8.51 -18.24
CA GLN A 92 -10.78 8.71 -16.94
C GLN A 92 -9.93 8.03 -15.83
N ASP A 93 -9.49 6.79 -16.07
CA ASP A 93 -8.64 6.05 -15.11
C ASP A 93 -7.32 6.79 -14.84
N ARG A 94 -6.69 7.37 -15.88
CA ARG A 94 -5.49 8.21 -15.73
C ARG A 94 -5.78 9.48 -14.94
N ALA A 95 -6.91 10.14 -15.20
CA ALA A 95 -7.30 11.36 -14.49
C ALA A 95 -7.55 11.08 -13.00
N THR A 96 -8.31 10.02 -12.70
CA THR A 96 -8.57 9.57 -11.31
C THR A 96 -7.27 9.16 -10.60
N ALA A 97 -6.37 8.44 -11.28
CA ALA A 97 -5.07 8.08 -10.73
C ALA A 97 -4.22 9.32 -10.40
N ARG A 98 -4.23 10.31 -11.27
CA ARG A 98 -3.53 11.58 -11.05
C ARG A 98 -4.09 12.38 -9.88
N GLU A 99 -5.40 12.49 -9.79
CA GLU A 99 -6.09 13.16 -8.67
C GLU A 99 -5.76 12.47 -7.34
N THR A 100 -5.84 11.13 -7.32
CA THR A 100 -5.50 10.33 -6.14
C THR A 100 -4.04 10.50 -5.74
N TRP A 101 -3.12 10.53 -6.71
CA TRP A 101 -1.70 10.77 -6.44
C TRP A 101 -1.45 12.18 -5.88
N ASN A 102 -2.14 13.19 -6.38
CA ASN A 102 -2.04 14.54 -5.84
C ASN A 102 -2.46 14.59 -4.37
N LEU A 103 -3.51 13.85 -3.98
CA LEU A 103 -3.89 13.70 -2.58
C LEU A 103 -2.80 12.98 -1.76
N CYS A 104 -2.16 11.94 -2.31
CA CYS A 104 -1.05 11.27 -1.64
C CYS A 104 0.09 12.25 -1.35
N VAL A 105 0.46 13.05 -2.33
CA VAL A 105 1.52 14.09 -2.21
C VAL A 105 1.13 15.13 -1.16
N GLU A 106 -0.12 15.60 -1.18
CA GLU A 106 -0.64 16.51 -0.16
C GLU A 106 -0.48 15.92 1.23
N LYS A 107 -0.98 14.70 1.47
CA LYS A 107 -0.89 14.03 2.77
C LYS A 107 0.55 13.77 3.21
N MET A 108 1.44 13.39 2.30
CA MET A 108 2.86 13.26 2.62
C MET A 108 3.47 14.60 3.07
N ARG A 109 3.12 15.72 2.42
CA ARG A 109 3.70 17.04 2.68
C ARG A 109 3.20 17.69 3.97
N THR A 110 2.05 17.30 4.52
CA THR A 110 1.57 17.85 5.80
C THR A 110 2.54 17.57 6.94
N GLY A 111 3.26 16.45 6.91
CA GLY A 111 4.10 15.99 8.01
C GLY A 111 3.33 15.46 9.21
N ASP A 112 2.03 15.28 9.07
CA ASP A 112 1.12 14.89 10.16
C ASP A 112 1.08 13.39 10.43
N TYR A 113 1.60 12.56 9.50
CA TYR A 113 1.44 11.11 9.55
C TYR A 113 2.77 10.39 9.77
N ASP A 114 2.72 9.37 10.61
CA ASP A 114 3.83 8.45 10.85
C ASP A 114 3.83 7.29 9.83
N LEU A 115 2.64 6.87 9.38
CA LEU A 115 2.46 5.78 8.42
C LEU A 115 1.41 6.15 7.37
N LEU A 116 1.82 6.14 6.12
CA LEU A 116 0.94 6.28 4.95
C LEU A 116 0.85 4.97 4.18
N VAL A 117 -0.36 4.58 3.80
CA VAL A 117 -0.61 3.42 2.94
C VAL A 117 -1.27 3.88 1.64
N PHE A 118 -0.63 3.56 0.52
CA PHE A 118 -1.17 3.80 -0.82
C PHE A 118 -1.60 2.46 -1.41
N ASP A 119 -2.86 2.12 -1.15
CA ASP A 119 -3.44 0.83 -1.50
C ASP A 119 -3.76 0.78 -3.00
N GLU A 120 -3.24 -0.26 -3.66
CA GLU A 120 -3.32 -0.50 -5.10
C GLU A 120 -2.60 0.54 -5.99
N LEU A 121 -1.72 1.40 -5.45
CA LEU A 121 -0.89 2.29 -6.26
C LEU A 121 0.00 1.50 -7.23
N VAL A 122 0.49 0.32 -6.84
CA VAL A 122 1.35 -0.49 -7.70
C VAL A 122 0.64 -0.89 -9.01
N TYR A 123 -0.68 -1.13 -8.99
CA TYR A 123 -1.46 -1.34 -10.22
C TYR A 123 -1.43 -0.13 -11.14
N VAL A 124 -1.61 1.07 -10.59
CA VAL A 124 -1.58 2.32 -11.33
C VAL A 124 -0.23 2.50 -12.03
N LEU A 125 0.86 2.10 -11.37
CA LEU A 125 2.21 2.11 -11.93
C LEU A 125 2.38 1.05 -13.01
N SER A 126 1.93 -0.18 -12.78
CA SER A 126 2.05 -1.29 -13.74
C SER A 126 1.23 -1.06 -15.01
N TYR A 127 0.09 -0.37 -14.91
CA TYR A 127 -0.71 0.05 -16.08
C TYR A 127 -0.18 1.32 -16.77
N GLY A 128 0.85 1.96 -16.23
CA GLY A 128 1.43 3.18 -16.80
C GLY A 128 0.50 4.39 -16.73
N PHE A 129 -0.39 4.45 -15.75
CA PHE A 129 -1.24 5.63 -15.51
C PHE A 129 -0.46 6.74 -14.82
N LEU A 130 0.59 6.38 -14.05
CA LEU A 130 1.59 7.28 -13.50
C LEU A 130 2.99 6.76 -13.84
N ALA A 131 3.95 7.66 -14.01
CA ALA A 131 5.35 7.27 -14.21
C ALA A 131 5.96 6.83 -12.88
N VAL A 132 6.66 5.70 -12.89
CA VAL A 132 7.32 5.15 -11.69
C VAL A 132 8.38 6.12 -11.16
N GLU A 133 9.14 6.72 -12.06
CA GLU A 133 10.20 7.67 -11.75
C GLU A 133 9.67 8.90 -11.02
N GLU A 134 8.55 9.47 -11.47
CA GLU A 134 7.88 10.60 -10.84
C GLU A 134 7.47 10.28 -9.41
N VAL A 135 6.83 9.12 -9.22
CA VAL A 135 6.38 8.66 -7.89
C VAL A 135 7.56 8.45 -6.95
N LEU A 136 8.63 7.82 -7.44
CA LEU A 136 9.83 7.57 -6.65
C LEU A 136 10.58 8.85 -6.29
N GLU A 137 10.64 9.82 -7.20
CA GLU A 137 11.28 11.11 -6.95
C GLU A 137 10.57 11.88 -5.83
N GLU A 138 9.23 11.96 -5.89
CA GLU A 138 8.44 12.59 -4.85
C GLU A 138 8.61 11.89 -3.49
N ILE A 139 8.51 10.55 -3.44
CA ILE A 139 8.71 9.78 -2.21
C ILE A 139 10.12 10.02 -1.64
N ARG A 140 11.17 10.05 -2.46
CA ARG A 140 12.55 10.33 -2.01
C ARG A 140 12.67 11.73 -1.44
N SER A 141 12.08 12.72 -2.11
CA SER A 141 12.06 14.12 -1.65
C SER A 141 11.43 14.24 -0.26
N ILE A 142 10.26 13.65 -0.09
CA ILE A 142 9.53 13.65 1.20
C ILE A 142 10.34 12.94 2.29
N ARG A 143 10.87 11.75 2.01
CA ARG A 143 11.66 10.99 3.00
C ARG A 143 12.97 11.69 3.38
N SER A 144 13.49 12.54 2.54
CA SER A 144 14.67 13.38 2.86
C SER A 144 14.33 14.49 3.85
N SER A 145 13.14 15.08 3.77
CA SER A 145 12.67 16.14 4.69
C SER A 145 11.98 15.57 5.94
N GLN A 146 11.41 14.37 5.83
CA GLN A 146 10.68 13.65 6.90
C GLN A 146 11.27 12.24 7.07
N PRO A 147 12.47 12.11 7.65
CA PRO A 147 13.18 10.82 7.65
C PRO A 147 12.52 9.72 8.47
N ALA A 148 11.52 10.04 9.30
CA ALA A 148 10.80 9.07 10.12
C ALA A 148 9.53 8.50 9.47
N ILE A 149 9.04 9.08 8.36
CA ILE A 149 7.79 8.65 7.72
C ILE A 149 7.90 7.24 7.12
N HIS A 150 6.93 6.40 7.43
CA HIS A 150 6.76 5.09 6.81
C HIS A 150 5.75 5.17 5.67
N ILE A 151 6.07 4.54 4.54
CA ILE A 151 5.19 4.49 3.36
C ILE A 151 5.04 3.03 2.92
N VAL A 152 3.80 2.58 2.76
CA VAL A 152 3.46 1.23 2.26
C VAL A 152 2.74 1.36 0.93
N LEU A 153 3.21 0.65 -0.07
CA LEU A 153 2.58 0.54 -1.38
C LEU A 153 2.09 -0.89 -1.58
N THR A 154 0.87 -1.05 -2.07
CA THR A 154 0.32 -2.38 -2.39
C THR A 154 -0.08 -2.47 -3.86
N GLY A 155 -0.15 -3.69 -4.39
CA GLY A 155 -0.65 -4.03 -5.71
C GLY A 155 0.19 -5.10 -6.40
N ARG A 156 -0.30 -5.61 -7.53
CA ARG A 156 0.41 -6.64 -8.32
C ARG A 156 1.46 -6.01 -9.23
N ASP A 157 2.37 -6.84 -9.72
CA ASP A 157 3.31 -6.51 -10.79
C ASP A 157 4.16 -5.26 -10.49
N ALA A 158 4.76 -5.21 -9.29
CA ALA A 158 5.61 -4.09 -8.89
C ALA A 158 6.76 -3.88 -9.89
N PRO A 159 6.90 -2.67 -10.46
CA PRO A 159 7.98 -2.35 -11.38
C PRO A 159 9.37 -2.58 -10.74
N PRO A 160 10.38 -3.05 -11.51
CA PRO A 160 11.72 -3.30 -10.98
C PRO A 160 12.34 -2.10 -10.26
N ALA A 161 12.16 -0.88 -10.78
CA ALA A 161 12.67 0.33 -10.16
C ALA A 161 12.04 0.59 -8.77
N LEU A 162 10.77 0.22 -8.57
CA LEU A 162 10.11 0.31 -7.27
C LEU A 162 10.66 -0.72 -6.29
N ILE A 163 10.90 -1.96 -6.76
CA ILE A 163 11.49 -3.03 -5.96
C ILE A 163 12.90 -2.65 -5.48
N GLU A 164 13.72 -2.07 -6.36
CA GLU A 164 15.07 -1.62 -6.05
C GLU A 164 15.08 -0.45 -5.03
N ALA A 165 14.12 0.47 -5.15
CA ALA A 165 14.04 1.65 -4.28
C ALA A 165 13.49 1.34 -2.89
N ALA A 166 12.77 0.23 -2.70
CA ALA A 166 12.10 -0.13 -1.45
C ALA A 166 13.08 -0.66 -0.40
N ASP A 167 12.82 -0.35 0.88
CA ASP A 167 13.56 -0.90 2.01
C ASP A 167 13.08 -2.32 2.39
N LEU A 168 11.82 -2.63 2.08
CA LEU A 168 11.21 -3.96 2.29
C LEU A 168 10.28 -4.28 1.13
N VAL A 169 10.44 -5.46 0.56
CA VAL A 169 9.53 -6.01 -0.45
C VAL A 169 9.05 -7.38 0.01
N THR A 170 7.74 -7.59 -0.03
CA THR A 170 7.13 -8.90 0.21
C THR A 170 6.29 -9.27 -1.00
N GLU A 171 6.60 -10.39 -1.61
CA GLU A 171 5.80 -10.96 -2.68
C GLU A 171 4.85 -12.02 -2.13
N MET A 172 3.55 -11.84 -2.35
CA MET A 172 2.52 -12.79 -2.00
C MET A 172 2.22 -13.70 -3.18
N THR A 173 2.67 -14.93 -3.07
CA THR A 173 2.50 -15.94 -4.12
C THR A 173 1.15 -16.63 -3.98
N GLU A 174 0.42 -16.75 -5.08
CA GLU A 174 -0.82 -17.52 -5.14
C GLU A 174 -0.51 -19.02 -5.21
N ILE A 175 -0.61 -19.71 -4.07
CA ILE A 175 -0.51 -21.18 -4.03
C ILE A 175 -1.86 -21.82 -4.36
N LYS A 176 -2.96 -21.22 -3.87
CA LYS A 176 -4.32 -21.67 -4.07
C LYS A 176 -5.29 -20.51 -3.85
N HIS A 177 -6.30 -20.38 -4.68
CA HIS A 177 -7.27 -19.31 -4.56
C HIS A 177 -8.72 -19.86 -4.54
N PRO A 178 -9.61 -19.38 -3.63
CA PRO A 178 -10.99 -19.86 -3.57
C PRO A 178 -11.77 -19.59 -4.86
N TYR A 179 -11.46 -18.53 -5.59
CA TYR A 179 -12.07 -18.20 -6.87
C TYR A 179 -11.93 -19.33 -7.91
N THR A 180 -10.77 -19.99 -7.98
CA THR A 180 -10.54 -21.12 -8.89
C THR A 180 -11.40 -22.35 -8.56
N ALA A 181 -11.90 -22.41 -7.32
CA ALA A 181 -12.85 -23.41 -6.85
C ALA A 181 -14.33 -22.93 -6.96
N GLY A 182 -14.58 -21.78 -7.62
CA GLY A 182 -15.93 -21.23 -7.76
C GLY A 182 -16.51 -20.61 -6.49
N ILE A 183 -15.68 -20.37 -5.46
CA ILE A 183 -16.12 -19.77 -4.20
C ILE A 183 -16.14 -18.25 -4.40
N ARG A 184 -17.30 -17.63 -4.11
CA ARG A 184 -17.48 -16.17 -4.19
C ARG A 184 -16.78 -15.46 -3.05
N ALA A 185 -16.50 -14.16 -3.25
CA ALA A 185 -16.06 -13.25 -2.21
C ALA A 185 -17.03 -13.26 -1.01
N GLN A 186 -16.49 -13.22 0.21
CA GLN A 186 -17.24 -13.37 1.45
C GLN A 186 -17.06 -12.15 2.34
N GLN A 187 -18.17 -11.72 2.96
CA GLN A 187 -18.17 -10.61 3.91
C GLN A 187 -17.24 -10.91 5.09
N GLY A 188 -16.46 -9.90 5.48
CA GLY A 188 -15.49 -10.00 6.57
C GLY A 188 -14.21 -10.76 6.21
N ILE A 189 -14.13 -11.35 4.99
CA ILE A 189 -12.92 -12.00 4.48
C ILE A 189 -12.34 -11.19 3.31
N GLU A 190 -13.20 -10.69 2.43
CA GLU A 190 -12.78 -9.97 1.21
C GLU A 190 -13.32 -8.55 1.13
N PHE A 191 -14.38 -8.25 1.88
CA PHE A 191 -15.00 -6.92 1.95
C PHE A 191 -15.73 -6.69 3.28
#